data_7d3cab1a185b1adb98998450bb822588
#
_entry.id   7d3cab1a185b1adb98998450bb822588
#
_cell.length_a   1.000
_cell.length_b   1.000
_cell.length_c   1.000
_cell.angle_alpha   90.00
_cell.angle_beta   90.00
_cell.angle_gamma   90.00
#
_symmetry.space_group_name_H-M   'P 1'
#
loop_
_entity.id
_entity.type
_entity.pdbx_description
1 polymer ?
#
loop_
_entity_poly.entity_id
_entity_poly.type
_entity_poly.pdbx_seq_one_letter_code
_entity_poly.pdbx_strand_id
1 'polypeptide(L)'
;MIRAQLDRIRAVLPGGMGRVSFAQEGEDLVLARMFEHQDTGIYVDVGAHHPIRFSNTYLLHRRGWRGVNIDAAPGSMKAFARMRPGDINLEVGITAREETRAFHVFNEPALNTFDAERARTLDRPPYKVLQVCQVRCAPLAKILREHAIGAIDLLSIDAEGFDFEVLQTVDWEVARPKVVITEHFSRDLTELFASELHAYMTARGYQLSAKTFNSLFYTSATRQ
;
A
#
# COMPACT_ATOMS: atom_id res chain seq x y z
N MET A 1 7.16 -14.11 22.17
CA MET A 1 8.56 -13.75 21.88
C MET A 1 8.68 -12.32 21.35
N ILE A 2 7.92 -11.91 20.32
CA ILE A 2 7.96 -10.55 19.71
C ILE A 2 7.58 -9.44 20.70
N ARG A 3 6.58 -9.64 21.57
CA ARG A 3 6.14 -8.67 22.58
C ARG A 3 7.26 -8.34 23.58
N ALA A 4 7.97 -9.36 24.06
CA ALA A 4 9.12 -9.18 24.96
C ALA A 4 10.31 -8.48 24.31
N GLN A 5 10.47 -8.62 22.99
CA GLN A 5 11.53 -7.95 22.23
C GLN A 5 11.20 -6.47 21.98
N LEU A 6 9.91 -6.16 21.72
CA LEU A 6 9.40 -4.79 21.61
C LEU A 6 9.47 -4.05 22.96
N ASP A 7 9.18 -4.74 24.06
CA ASP A 7 9.29 -4.17 25.42
C ASP A 7 10.76 -3.89 25.78
N ARG A 8 11.71 -4.70 25.33
CA ARG A 8 13.16 -4.45 25.49
C ARG A 8 13.62 -3.24 24.67
N ILE A 9 13.13 -3.06 23.43
CA ILE A 9 13.44 -1.89 22.60
C ILE A 9 12.87 -0.61 23.24
N ARG A 10 11.64 -0.66 23.80
CA ARG A 10 11.05 0.47 24.53
C ARG A 10 11.85 0.86 25.77
N ALA A 11 12.45 -0.12 26.46
CA ALA A 11 13.28 0.12 27.65
C ALA A 11 14.64 0.78 27.32
N VAL A 12 15.10 0.70 26.07
CA VAL A 12 16.38 1.28 25.63
C VAL A 12 16.23 2.73 25.15
N LEU A 13 15.01 3.18 24.85
CA LEU A 13 14.76 4.55 24.40
C LEU A 13 14.64 5.49 25.60
N PRO A 14 15.49 6.51 25.74
CA PRO A 14 15.41 7.48 26.82
C PRO A 14 14.04 8.16 26.86
N GLY A 15 13.34 8.06 27.98
CA GLY A 15 12.05 8.72 28.19
C GLY A 15 10.81 8.00 27.65
N GLY A 16 10.93 6.81 27.04
CA GLY A 16 9.77 6.00 26.60
C GLY A 16 8.91 6.62 25.48
N MET A 17 9.38 7.66 24.81
CA MET A 17 8.65 8.38 23.76
C MET A 17 8.86 7.82 22.35
N GLY A 18 9.71 6.81 22.17
CA GLY A 18 9.94 6.17 20.87
C GLY A 18 8.75 5.34 20.43
N ARG A 19 8.44 5.41 19.13
CA ARG A 19 7.45 4.54 18.47
C ARG A 19 8.15 3.66 17.46
N VAL A 20 7.71 2.41 17.35
CA VAL A 20 8.24 1.47 16.34
C VAL A 20 7.38 1.58 15.10
N SER A 21 8.01 1.85 13.94
CA SER A 21 7.41 1.76 12.62
C SER A 21 7.71 0.42 11.98
N PHE A 22 6.78 -0.05 11.16
CA PHE A 22 6.88 -1.25 10.31
C PHE A 22 6.88 -0.90 8.82
N ALA A 23 6.54 0.34 8.48
CA ALA A 23 6.62 0.89 7.14
C ALA A 23 8.05 1.32 6.79
N GLN A 24 8.31 1.72 5.55
CA GLN A 24 9.64 2.12 5.07
C GLN A 24 10.10 3.45 5.67
N GLU A 25 9.21 4.43 5.71
CA GLU A 25 9.53 5.83 6.06
C GLU A 25 8.66 6.35 7.21
N GLY A 26 7.97 5.45 7.93
CA GLY A 26 7.11 5.81 9.05
C GLY A 26 5.65 6.13 8.65
N GLU A 27 5.23 5.72 7.47
CA GLU A 27 3.86 5.92 6.95
C GLU A 27 2.82 5.39 7.92
N ASP A 28 3.06 4.23 8.51
CA ASP A 28 2.19 3.60 9.50
C ASP A 28 2.00 4.45 10.77
N LEU A 29 3.00 5.25 11.16
CA LEU A 29 2.90 6.19 12.28
C LEU A 29 2.06 7.41 11.91
N VAL A 30 2.18 7.90 10.66
CA VAL A 30 1.34 8.99 10.15
C VAL A 30 -0.11 8.53 10.08
N LEU A 31 -0.37 7.34 9.52
CA LEU A 31 -1.71 6.73 9.48
C LEU A 31 -2.27 6.50 10.88
N ALA A 32 -1.47 5.99 11.82
CA ALA A 32 -1.89 5.81 13.20
C ALA A 32 -2.28 7.12 13.89
N ARG A 33 -1.68 8.27 13.49
CA ARG A 33 -2.08 9.60 13.94
C ARG A 33 -3.37 10.07 13.25
N MET A 34 -3.50 9.88 11.93
CA MET A 34 -4.70 10.27 11.18
C MET A 34 -5.96 9.55 11.69
N PHE A 35 -5.80 8.28 12.12
CA PHE A 35 -6.88 7.45 12.65
C PHE A 35 -6.83 7.29 14.19
N GLU A 36 -6.28 8.27 14.92
CA GLU A 36 -6.11 8.13 16.38
C GLU A 36 -7.41 7.96 17.15
N HIS A 37 -8.50 8.50 16.63
CA HIS A 37 -9.85 8.45 17.25
C HIS A 37 -10.74 7.34 16.65
N GLN A 38 -10.19 6.50 15.77
CA GLN A 38 -10.92 5.42 15.12
C GLN A 38 -10.27 4.06 15.48
N ASP A 39 -10.97 3.27 16.33
CA ASP A 39 -10.42 2.01 16.84
C ASP A 39 -10.43 0.89 15.81
N THR A 40 -11.42 0.84 14.92
CA THR A 40 -11.58 -0.16 13.88
C THR A 40 -11.88 0.49 12.55
N GLY A 41 -11.56 -0.21 11.46
CA GLY A 41 -11.82 0.26 10.11
C GLY A 41 -11.49 -0.79 9.06
N ILE A 42 -11.73 -0.43 7.81
CA ILE A 42 -11.45 -1.26 6.64
C ILE A 42 -10.34 -0.61 5.82
N TYR A 43 -9.27 -1.36 5.58
CA TYR A 43 -8.22 -0.95 4.66
C TYR A 43 -8.18 -1.81 3.39
N VAL A 44 -7.68 -1.22 2.31
CA VAL A 44 -7.24 -1.92 1.11
C VAL A 44 -5.77 -1.56 0.90
N ASP A 45 -4.92 -2.58 0.78
CA ASP A 45 -3.47 -2.47 0.66
C ASP A 45 -3.03 -3.11 -0.65
N VAL A 46 -2.71 -2.29 -1.64
CA VAL A 46 -2.28 -2.71 -2.98
C VAL A 46 -0.76 -2.60 -3.06
N GLY A 47 -0.09 -3.70 -3.43
CA GLY A 47 1.35 -3.85 -3.28
C GLY A 47 1.73 -4.20 -1.85
N ALA A 48 0.92 -5.01 -1.17
CA ALA A 48 1.03 -5.26 0.26
C ALA A 48 2.34 -5.94 0.71
N HIS A 49 3.12 -6.49 -0.21
CA HIS A 49 4.46 -7.05 -0.05
C HIS A 49 4.60 -8.09 1.07
N HIS A 50 4.48 -7.68 2.33
CA HIS A 50 4.68 -8.55 3.49
C HIS A 50 3.81 -8.11 4.68
N PRO A 51 3.21 -9.05 5.46
CA PRO A 51 2.26 -8.70 6.53
C PRO A 51 2.84 -7.85 7.67
N ILE A 52 4.17 -7.69 7.78
CA ILE A 52 4.84 -6.89 8.82
C ILE A 52 5.89 -5.94 8.23
N ARG A 53 6.82 -6.47 7.40
CA ARG A 53 7.95 -5.72 6.85
C ARG A 53 7.44 -4.76 5.78
N PHE A 54 7.81 -3.49 5.89
CA PHE A 54 7.42 -2.41 4.97
C PHE A 54 5.90 -2.26 4.82
N SER A 55 5.15 -2.57 5.89
CA SER A 55 3.71 -2.56 5.85
C SER A 55 3.13 -1.26 6.40
N ASN A 56 2.43 -0.52 5.56
CA ASN A 56 1.68 0.67 5.93
C ASN A 56 0.49 0.34 6.84
N THR A 57 -0.07 -0.87 6.71
CA THR A 57 -1.33 -1.28 7.36
C THR A 57 -1.15 -2.11 8.64
N TYR A 58 0.07 -2.58 8.96
CA TYR A 58 0.27 -3.51 10.09
C TYR A 58 -0.08 -2.91 11.45
N LEU A 59 0.23 -1.63 11.71
CA LEU A 59 -0.15 -0.99 12.98
C LEU A 59 -1.66 -0.89 13.13
N LEU A 60 -2.40 -0.59 12.06
CA LEU A 60 -3.87 -0.57 12.06
C LEU A 60 -4.43 -1.98 12.26
N HIS A 61 -3.89 -2.98 11.55
CA HIS A 61 -4.27 -4.39 11.75
C HIS A 61 -4.11 -4.82 13.21
N ARG A 62 -3.01 -4.45 13.87
CA ARG A 62 -2.77 -4.73 15.30
C ARG A 62 -3.77 -4.04 16.23
N ARG A 63 -4.38 -2.93 15.81
CA ARG A 63 -5.45 -2.22 16.53
C ARG A 63 -6.83 -2.86 16.33
N GLY A 64 -6.95 -3.87 15.48
CA GLY A 64 -8.20 -4.57 15.21
C GLY A 64 -8.84 -4.28 13.86
N TRP A 65 -8.21 -3.44 13.02
CA TRP A 65 -8.66 -3.22 11.66
C TRP A 65 -8.56 -4.49 10.82
N ARG A 66 -9.37 -4.57 9.79
CA ARG A 66 -9.38 -5.66 8.80
C ARG A 66 -9.40 -5.09 7.40
N GLY A 67 -9.03 -5.90 6.42
CA GLY A 67 -9.05 -5.40 5.05
C GLY A 67 -8.69 -6.42 3.98
N VAL A 68 -8.33 -5.86 2.84
CA VAL A 68 -7.91 -6.59 1.65
C VAL A 68 -6.43 -6.30 1.41
N ASN A 69 -5.61 -7.34 1.41
CA ASN A 69 -4.20 -7.26 1.02
C ASN A 69 -4.07 -7.83 -0.39
N ILE A 70 -3.49 -7.07 -1.29
CA ILE A 70 -3.33 -7.40 -2.71
C ILE A 70 -1.86 -7.31 -3.08
N ASP A 71 -1.33 -8.36 -3.69
CA ASP A 71 0.02 -8.37 -4.23
C ASP A 71 0.09 -9.29 -5.45
N ALA A 72 0.82 -8.88 -6.48
CA ALA A 72 0.92 -9.61 -7.73
C ALA A 72 1.87 -10.81 -7.66
N ALA A 73 2.82 -10.81 -6.70
CA ALA A 73 3.86 -11.81 -6.63
C ALA A 73 3.30 -13.19 -6.23
N PRO A 74 3.56 -14.26 -7.00
CA PRO A 74 3.11 -15.60 -6.65
C PRO A 74 3.66 -16.06 -5.30
N GLY A 75 2.77 -16.52 -4.42
CA GLY A 75 3.10 -16.99 -3.08
C GLY A 75 3.24 -15.91 -2.02
N SER A 76 3.11 -14.63 -2.35
CA SER A 76 3.16 -13.49 -1.41
C SER A 76 2.10 -13.64 -0.31
N MET A 77 0.90 -14.08 -0.64
CA MET A 77 -0.21 -14.19 0.30
C MET A 77 -0.09 -15.35 1.30
N LYS A 78 0.88 -16.25 1.17
CA LYS A 78 1.08 -17.35 2.14
C LYS A 78 1.40 -16.84 3.55
N ALA A 79 2.21 -15.78 3.65
CA ALA A 79 2.54 -15.15 4.93
C ALA A 79 1.32 -14.40 5.50
N PHE A 80 0.57 -13.70 4.65
CA PHE A 80 -0.65 -13.01 5.03
C PHE A 80 -1.73 -13.98 5.54
N ALA A 81 -2.00 -15.07 4.84
CA ALA A 81 -2.97 -16.08 5.26
C ALA A 81 -2.69 -16.64 6.66
N ARG A 82 -1.40 -16.75 7.02
CA ARG A 82 -0.98 -17.22 8.34
C ARG A 82 -1.04 -16.15 9.43
N MET A 83 -0.69 -14.91 9.10
CA MET A 83 -0.52 -13.83 10.07
C MET A 83 -1.71 -12.88 10.16
N ARG A 84 -2.49 -12.78 9.08
CA ARG A 84 -3.70 -11.98 8.96
C ARG A 84 -4.86 -12.82 8.40
N PRO A 85 -5.23 -13.95 9.07
CA PRO A 85 -6.23 -14.89 8.55
C PRO A 85 -7.65 -14.30 8.49
N GLY A 86 -7.89 -13.19 9.19
CA GLY A 86 -9.17 -12.46 9.14
C GLY A 86 -9.27 -11.45 8.01
N ASP A 87 -8.20 -11.27 7.23
CA ASP A 87 -8.18 -10.38 6.07
C ASP A 87 -8.43 -11.19 4.79
N ILE A 88 -8.86 -10.51 3.74
CA ILE A 88 -8.90 -11.04 2.37
C ILE A 88 -7.51 -10.86 1.77
N ASN A 89 -6.87 -11.94 1.35
CA ASN A 89 -5.49 -11.94 0.86
C ASN A 89 -5.45 -12.46 -0.57
N LEU A 90 -5.10 -11.62 -1.56
CA LEU A 90 -5.28 -11.87 -2.98
C LEU A 90 -3.96 -11.76 -3.75
N GLU A 91 -3.61 -12.82 -4.50
CA GLU A 91 -2.51 -12.80 -5.48
C GLU A 91 -3.07 -12.38 -6.84
N VAL A 92 -3.10 -11.06 -7.09
CA VAL A 92 -3.63 -10.46 -8.32
C VAL A 92 -2.96 -9.11 -8.57
N GLY A 93 -2.70 -8.76 -9.83
CA GLY A 93 -2.28 -7.43 -10.22
C GLY A 93 -3.48 -6.48 -10.39
N ILE A 94 -3.25 -5.19 -10.20
CA ILE A 94 -4.27 -4.17 -10.48
C ILE A 94 -3.93 -3.45 -11.76
N THR A 95 -4.87 -3.42 -12.71
CA THR A 95 -4.74 -2.81 -14.04
C THR A 95 -6.08 -2.26 -14.52
N ALA A 96 -6.07 -1.42 -15.57
CA ALA A 96 -7.27 -0.77 -16.08
C ALA A 96 -8.34 -1.75 -16.62
N ARG A 97 -7.96 -2.97 -16.98
CA ARG A 97 -8.85 -4.01 -17.53
C ARG A 97 -8.45 -5.40 -17.07
N GLU A 98 -9.36 -6.36 -17.21
CA GLU A 98 -8.98 -7.77 -17.00
C GLU A 98 -8.03 -8.24 -18.07
N GLU A 99 -6.88 -8.72 -17.64
CA GLU A 99 -5.84 -9.25 -18.52
C GLU A 99 -4.89 -10.17 -17.74
N THR A 100 -3.98 -10.78 -18.47
CA THR A 100 -2.82 -11.48 -17.89
C THR A 100 -1.58 -10.74 -18.32
N ARG A 101 -0.72 -10.33 -17.37
CA ARG A 101 0.53 -9.61 -17.64
C ARG A 101 1.75 -10.42 -17.19
N ALA A 102 2.86 -10.22 -17.91
CA ALA A 102 4.16 -10.72 -17.49
C ALA A 102 4.63 -9.92 -16.26
N PHE A 103 5.00 -10.63 -15.20
CA PHE A 103 5.47 -10.08 -13.94
C PHE A 103 6.88 -10.57 -13.65
N HIS A 104 7.80 -9.64 -13.41
CA HIS A 104 9.22 -9.90 -13.19
C HIS A 104 9.48 -10.03 -11.70
N VAL A 105 9.90 -11.21 -11.26
CA VAL A 105 10.19 -11.53 -9.86
C VAL A 105 11.70 -11.44 -9.63
N PHE A 106 12.11 -10.59 -8.71
CA PHE A 106 13.51 -10.38 -8.34
C PHE A 106 13.92 -11.19 -7.10
N ASN A 107 15.23 -11.31 -6.89
CA ASN A 107 15.80 -11.81 -5.63
C ASN A 107 15.55 -10.85 -4.44
N GLU A 108 15.25 -9.57 -4.68
CA GLU A 108 14.69 -8.63 -3.72
C GLU A 108 13.23 -8.34 -4.09
N PRO A 109 12.26 -8.86 -3.33
CA PRO A 109 10.84 -8.78 -3.68
C PRO A 109 10.30 -7.34 -3.80
N ALA A 110 10.92 -6.36 -3.15
CA ALA A 110 10.54 -4.96 -3.26
C ALA A 110 10.83 -4.35 -4.65
N LEU A 111 11.53 -5.07 -5.53
CA LEU A 111 11.82 -4.67 -6.90
C LEU A 111 10.93 -5.37 -7.94
N ASN A 112 10.02 -6.21 -7.49
CA ASN A 112 9.11 -6.92 -8.39
C ASN A 112 8.28 -5.92 -9.20
N THR A 113 8.11 -6.16 -10.51
CA THR A 113 7.44 -5.18 -11.37
C THR A 113 6.78 -5.80 -12.59
N PHE A 114 5.74 -5.14 -13.11
CA PHE A 114 5.16 -5.39 -14.44
C PHE A 114 5.92 -4.68 -15.55
N ASP A 115 6.79 -3.71 -15.22
CA ASP A 115 7.58 -2.96 -16.21
C ASP A 115 8.80 -3.77 -16.66
N ALA A 116 8.76 -4.27 -17.89
CA ALA A 116 9.84 -5.04 -18.51
C ALA A 116 11.11 -4.19 -18.75
N GLU A 117 10.98 -2.88 -18.96
CA GLU A 117 12.12 -2.00 -19.18
C GLU A 117 12.83 -1.70 -17.86
N ARG A 118 12.05 -1.37 -16.82
CA ARG A 118 12.55 -1.24 -15.45
C ARG A 118 13.23 -2.54 -15.01
N ALA A 119 12.61 -3.70 -15.27
CA ALA A 119 13.19 -4.99 -14.92
C ALA A 119 14.56 -5.20 -15.60
N ARG A 120 14.69 -4.91 -16.90
CA ARG A 120 15.98 -4.99 -17.61
C ARG A 120 17.03 -4.03 -17.04
N THR A 121 16.64 -2.84 -16.64
CA THR A 121 17.55 -1.84 -16.06
C THR A 121 18.06 -2.26 -14.70
N LEU A 122 17.21 -2.91 -13.89
CA LEU A 122 17.52 -3.35 -12.53
C LEU A 122 18.21 -4.72 -12.48
N ASP A 123 18.13 -5.54 -13.55
CA ASP A 123 18.73 -6.88 -13.60
C ASP A 123 20.26 -6.82 -13.73
N ARG A 124 20.90 -6.40 -12.63
CA ARG A 124 22.36 -6.26 -12.45
C ARG A 124 22.73 -6.41 -10.99
N PRO A 125 23.92 -6.94 -10.69
CA PRO A 125 24.34 -7.14 -9.29
C PRO A 125 24.14 -5.89 -8.42
N PRO A 126 23.63 -6.03 -7.20
CA PRO A 126 23.29 -7.30 -6.51
C PRO A 126 21.89 -7.86 -6.85
N TYR A 127 21.12 -7.20 -7.69
CA TYR A 127 19.76 -7.57 -8.04
C TYR A 127 19.73 -8.49 -9.26
N LYS A 128 18.76 -9.40 -9.29
CA LYS A 128 18.60 -10.35 -10.38
C LYS A 128 17.14 -10.74 -10.56
N VAL A 129 16.64 -10.74 -11.80
CA VAL A 129 15.38 -11.38 -12.15
C VAL A 129 15.52 -12.89 -12.00
N LEU A 130 14.74 -13.48 -11.11
CA LEU A 130 14.71 -14.91 -10.83
C LEU A 130 13.74 -15.64 -11.76
N GLN A 131 12.62 -14.98 -12.07
CA GLN A 131 11.53 -15.57 -12.83
C GLN A 131 10.70 -14.48 -13.50
N VAL A 132 10.12 -14.80 -14.65
CA VAL A 132 9.02 -14.06 -15.26
C VAL A 132 7.81 -14.97 -15.27
N CYS A 133 6.71 -14.56 -14.67
CA CYS A 133 5.48 -15.33 -14.59
C CYS A 133 4.30 -14.55 -15.17
N GLN A 134 3.24 -15.28 -15.53
CA GLN A 134 1.99 -14.66 -15.98
C GLN A 134 1.07 -14.48 -14.77
N VAL A 135 0.62 -13.26 -14.53
CA VAL A 135 -0.24 -12.91 -13.40
C VAL A 135 -1.56 -12.38 -13.90
N ARG A 136 -2.66 -12.91 -13.34
CA ARG A 136 -4.00 -12.34 -13.57
C ARG A 136 -4.04 -10.92 -13.02
N CYS A 137 -4.59 -10.00 -13.82
CA CYS A 137 -4.80 -8.61 -13.43
C CYS A 137 -6.26 -8.21 -13.64
N ALA A 138 -6.75 -7.29 -12.82
CA ALA A 138 -8.10 -6.74 -12.95
C ALA A 138 -8.20 -5.35 -12.31
N PRO A 139 -9.22 -4.53 -12.66
CA PRO A 139 -9.49 -3.26 -12.00
C PRO A 139 -9.81 -3.44 -10.51
N LEU A 140 -9.31 -2.53 -9.66
CA LEU A 140 -9.55 -2.58 -8.22
C LEU A 140 -11.05 -2.57 -7.89
N ALA A 141 -11.84 -1.73 -8.57
CA ALA A 141 -13.30 -1.68 -8.42
C ALA A 141 -13.98 -3.04 -8.66
N LYS A 142 -13.46 -3.84 -9.60
CA LYS A 142 -13.97 -5.19 -9.86
C LYS A 142 -13.61 -6.14 -8.71
N ILE A 143 -12.34 -6.13 -8.27
CA ILE A 143 -11.88 -6.95 -7.17
C ILE A 143 -12.69 -6.67 -5.90
N LEU A 144 -12.89 -5.39 -5.55
CA LEU A 144 -13.66 -5.03 -4.37
C LEU A 144 -15.12 -5.50 -4.45
N ARG A 145 -15.76 -5.39 -5.63
CA ARG A 145 -17.12 -5.92 -5.83
C ARG A 145 -17.21 -7.44 -5.70
N GLU A 146 -16.25 -8.18 -6.25
CA GLU A 146 -16.19 -9.65 -6.17
C GLU A 146 -16.14 -10.13 -4.71
N HIS A 147 -15.55 -9.33 -3.82
CA HIS A 147 -15.43 -9.63 -2.40
C HIS A 147 -16.44 -8.90 -1.51
N ALA A 148 -17.45 -8.25 -2.11
CA ALA A 148 -18.50 -7.49 -1.40
C ALA A 148 -17.93 -6.39 -0.48
N ILE A 149 -16.81 -5.78 -0.86
CA ILE A 149 -16.21 -4.63 -0.16
C ILE A 149 -16.84 -3.35 -0.72
N GLY A 150 -17.50 -2.62 0.16
CA GLY A 150 -18.09 -1.31 -0.14
C GLY A 150 -17.15 -0.17 0.26
N ALA A 151 -17.65 0.71 1.15
CA ALA A 151 -16.86 1.83 1.67
C ALA A 151 -15.64 1.33 2.46
N ILE A 152 -14.52 2.00 2.29
CA ILE A 152 -13.25 1.72 2.96
C ILE A 152 -12.75 2.97 3.69
N ASP A 153 -11.95 2.81 4.73
CA ASP A 153 -11.39 3.93 5.48
C ASP A 153 -10.02 4.35 4.93
N LEU A 154 -9.21 3.35 4.54
CA LEU A 154 -7.86 3.56 4.02
C LEU A 154 -7.65 2.80 2.71
N LEU A 155 -7.14 3.50 1.71
CA LEU A 155 -6.54 2.91 0.52
C LEU A 155 -5.03 3.19 0.54
N SER A 156 -4.23 2.13 0.65
CA SER A 156 -2.76 2.16 0.53
C SER A 156 -2.38 1.58 -0.82
N ILE A 157 -1.57 2.32 -1.58
CA ILE A 157 -1.06 1.90 -2.89
C ILE A 157 0.45 2.09 -2.89
N ASP A 158 1.16 1.01 -3.19
CA ASP A 158 2.60 0.94 -3.43
C ASP A 158 2.81 -0.09 -4.55
N ALA A 159 2.60 0.36 -5.78
CA ALA A 159 2.58 -0.50 -6.98
C ALA A 159 3.80 -0.31 -7.87
N GLU A 160 4.92 0.17 -7.30
CA GLU A 160 6.22 0.29 -7.97
C GLU A 160 6.13 1.04 -9.32
N GLY A 161 5.47 2.21 -9.28
CA GLY A 161 5.30 3.12 -10.42
C GLY A 161 3.99 2.96 -11.20
N PHE A 162 3.13 2.01 -10.82
CA PHE A 162 1.79 1.85 -11.38
C PHE A 162 0.68 2.47 -10.50
N ASP A 163 1.05 3.23 -9.48
CA ASP A 163 0.15 3.81 -8.48
C ASP A 163 -0.97 4.63 -9.12
N PHE A 164 -0.62 5.47 -10.10
CA PHE A 164 -1.62 6.28 -10.78
C PHE A 164 -2.58 5.43 -11.64
N GLU A 165 -2.08 4.36 -12.29
CA GLU A 165 -2.93 3.40 -13.01
C GLU A 165 -3.92 2.73 -12.02
N VAL A 166 -3.44 2.32 -10.85
CA VAL A 166 -4.28 1.73 -9.79
C VAL A 166 -5.36 2.71 -9.34
N LEU A 167 -5.01 3.97 -9.04
CA LEU A 167 -5.96 5.02 -8.65
C LEU A 167 -7.08 5.22 -9.68
N GLN A 168 -6.78 5.11 -10.97
CA GLN A 168 -7.75 5.25 -12.06
C GLN A 168 -8.76 4.10 -12.11
N THR A 169 -8.47 2.96 -11.47
CA THR A 169 -9.36 1.78 -11.41
C THR A 169 -10.32 1.77 -10.21
N VAL A 170 -10.21 2.76 -9.32
CA VAL A 170 -11.06 2.88 -8.13
C VAL A 170 -12.46 3.36 -8.52
N ASP A 171 -13.49 2.71 -7.97
CA ASP A 171 -14.85 3.26 -7.97
C ASP A 171 -14.99 4.23 -6.79
N TRP A 172 -14.76 5.52 -7.07
CA TRP A 172 -14.74 6.56 -6.05
C TRP A 172 -16.11 6.86 -5.42
N GLU A 173 -17.20 6.49 -6.09
CA GLU A 173 -18.55 6.67 -5.53
C GLU A 173 -18.85 5.60 -4.47
N VAL A 174 -18.27 4.41 -4.62
CA VAL A 174 -18.49 3.27 -3.72
C VAL A 174 -17.42 3.20 -2.63
N ALA A 175 -16.16 3.16 -3.01
CA ALA A 175 -15.06 2.95 -2.08
C ALA A 175 -14.79 4.18 -1.20
N ARG A 176 -14.71 5.36 -1.79
CA ARG A 176 -14.48 6.69 -1.19
C ARG A 176 -13.71 6.69 0.15
N PRO A 177 -12.44 6.26 0.14
CA PRO A 177 -11.63 6.14 1.36
C PRO A 177 -11.48 7.49 2.06
N LYS A 178 -11.41 7.49 3.41
CA LYS A 178 -11.10 8.69 4.20
C LYS A 178 -9.68 9.17 3.97
N VAL A 179 -8.76 8.21 3.83
CA VAL A 179 -7.35 8.45 3.56
C VAL A 179 -6.90 7.59 2.38
N VAL A 180 -6.15 8.21 1.47
CA VAL A 180 -5.41 7.52 0.40
C VAL A 180 -3.95 7.80 0.61
N ILE A 181 -3.12 6.75 0.64
CA ILE A 181 -1.67 6.83 0.57
C ILE A 181 -1.20 6.24 -0.75
N THR A 182 -0.30 6.92 -1.44
CA THR A 182 0.24 6.50 -2.74
C THR A 182 1.67 6.98 -2.90
N GLU A 183 2.51 6.27 -3.63
CA GLU A 183 3.88 6.70 -3.91
C GLU A 183 3.95 7.81 -4.95
N HIS A 184 4.94 8.68 -4.78
CA HIS A 184 5.33 9.70 -5.75
C HIS A 184 6.77 10.12 -5.54
N PHE A 185 7.62 9.83 -6.50
CA PHE A 185 9.08 9.96 -6.35
C PHE A 185 9.62 11.38 -6.51
N SER A 186 8.80 12.36 -6.92
CA SER A 186 9.27 13.76 -6.95
C SER A 186 9.51 14.28 -5.55
N ARG A 187 10.67 14.91 -5.37
CA ARG A 187 11.09 15.60 -4.13
C ARG A 187 10.78 17.10 -4.19
N ASP A 188 10.48 17.62 -5.35
CA ASP A 188 10.05 19.00 -5.55
C ASP A 188 8.54 19.10 -5.38
N LEU A 189 8.12 19.89 -4.40
CA LEU A 189 6.71 20.14 -4.14
C LEU A 189 6.03 20.90 -5.30
N THR A 190 6.78 21.70 -6.06
CA THR A 190 6.24 22.41 -7.22
C THR A 190 5.88 21.43 -8.32
N GLU A 191 6.76 20.45 -8.61
CA GLU A 191 6.48 19.39 -9.56
C GLU A 191 5.31 18.51 -9.07
N LEU A 192 5.28 18.19 -7.78
CA LEU A 192 4.20 17.45 -7.19
C LEU A 192 2.84 18.12 -7.40
N PHE A 193 2.73 19.41 -7.08
CA PHE A 193 1.48 20.16 -7.25
C PHE A 193 1.07 20.35 -8.73
N ALA A 194 2.01 20.24 -9.65
CA ALA A 194 1.76 20.25 -11.09
C ALA A 194 1.48 18.86 -11.66
N SER A 195 1.60 17.78 -10.88
CA SER A 195 1.46 16.40 -11.35
C SER A 195 0.01 16.03 -11.69
N GLU A 196 -0.15 15.12 -12.65
CA GLU A 196 -1.46 14.56 -13.00
C GLU A 196 -2.11 13.82 -11.82
N LEU A 197 -1.31 13.13 -10.99
CA LEU A 197 -1.78 12.46 -9.80
C LEU A 197 -2.42 13.45 -8.82
N HIS A 198 -1.75 14.58 -8.54
CA HIS A 198 -2.27 15.60 -7.63
C HIS A 198 -3.55 16.24 -8.18
N ALA A 199 -3.58 16.58 -9.47
CA ALA A 199 -4.77 17.11 -10.15
C ALA A 199 -5.93 16.10 -10.12
N TYR A 200 -5.64 14.81 -10.32
CA TYR A 200 -6.62 13.73 -10.28
C TYR A 200 -7.26 13.58 -8.89
N MET A 201 -6.45 13.63 -7.82
CA MET A 201 -6.95 13.49 -6.44
C MET A 201 -7.75 14.73 -6.00
N THR A 202 -7.27 15.93 -6.32
CA THR A 202 -7.97 17.18 -5.97
C THR A 202 -9.30 17.31 -6.69
N ALA A 203 -9.40 16.92 -7.96
CA ALA A 203 -10.65 16.92 -8.71
C ALA A 203 -11.72 15.96 -8.09
N ARG A 204 -11.29 14.99 -7.27
CA ARG A 204 -12.16 14.05 -6.53
C ARG A 204 -12.47 14.51 -5.11
N GLY A 205 -12.05 15.71 -4.73
CA GLY A 205 -12.30 16.29 -3.42
C GLY A 205 -11.36 15.78 -2.33
N TYR A 206 -10.16 15.33 -2.71
CA TYR A 206 -9.09 15.00 -1.76
C TYR A 206 -8.10 16.14 -1.61
N GLN A 207 -7.56 16.31 -0.41
CA GLN A 207 -6.53 17.27 -0.09
C GLN A 207 -5.26 16.55 0.34
N LEU A 208 -4.10 17.01 -0.14
CA LEU A 208 -2.81 16.54 0.33
C LEU A 208 -2.61 16.99 1.78
N SER A 209 -2.55 16.07 2.71
CA SER A 209 -2.49 16.35 4.16
C SER A 209 -1.13 16.07 4.78
N ALA A 210 -0.34 15.18 4.17
CA ALA A 210 1.03 14.89 4.60
C ALA A 210 1.83 14.30 3.43
N LYS A 211 3.16 14.34 3.57
CA LYS A 211 4.11 13.66 2.70
C LYS A 211 5.25 13.10 3.55
N THR A 212 5.63 11.83 3.33
CA THR A 212 6.95 11.31 3.69
C THR A 212 7.91 11.54 2.52
N PHE A 213 9.04 10.84 2.47
CA PHE A 213 9.99 11.05 1.40
C PHE A 213 9.42 10.64 0.03
N ASN A 214 8.78 9.48 -0.05
CA ASN A 214 8.18 8.95 -1.28
C ASN A 214 6.65 8.86 -1.25
N SER A 215 6.01 8.88 -0.08
CA SER A 215 4.57 8.65 0.03
C SER A 215 3.77 9.95 0.25
N LEU A 216 2.63 10.06 -0.42
CA LEU A 216 1.65 11.14 -0.32
C LEU A 216 0.41 10.66 0.43
N PHE A 217 -0.09 11.48 1.34
CA PHE A 217 -1.29 11.21 2.11
C PHE A 217 -2.38 12.19 1.72
N TYR A 218 -3.41 11.69 1.08
CA TYR A 218 -4.58 12.45 0.72
C TYR A 218 -5.74 12.14 1.67
N THR A 219 -6.43 13.17 2.18
CA THR A 219 -7.64 13.02 2.98
C THR A 219 -8.85 13.55 2.24
N SER A 220 -10.00 12.89 2.39
CA SER A 220 -11.25 13.38 1.84
C SER A 220 -11.60 14.73 2.46
N ALA A 221 -11.91 15.73 1.61
CA ALA A 221 -12.31 17.08 2.06
C ALA A 221 -13.69 17.11 2.73
N THR A 222 -14.49 16.07 2.61
CA THR A 222 -15.78 15.97 3.28
C THR A 222 -15.52 15.72 4.77
N ARG A 223 -15.59 16.76 5.58
CA ARG A 223 -15.58 16.65 7.05
C ARG A 223 -16.75 15.74 7.47
N GLN A 224 -16.42 14.79 8.34
CA GLN A 224 -17.40 14.07 9.15
C GLN A 224 -18.18 15.04 10.06
#